data_6122fb702965686feeded1a3d00b5ad4
#
_entry.id   6122fb702965686feeded1a3d00b5ad4
#
_cell.length_a   1.000
_cell.length_b   1.000
_cell.length_c   1.000
_cell.angle_alpha   90.00
_cell.angle_beta   90.00
_cell.angle_gamma   90.00
#
_symmetry.space_group_name_H-M   'P 1'
#
loop_
_entity.id
_entity.type
_entity.pdbx_description
1 polymer ?
#
loop_
_entity_poly.entity_id
_entity_poly.type
_entity_poly.pdbx_seq_one_letter_code
_entity_poly.pdbx_strand_id
1 'polypeptide(L)'
;MIEARTGDAVYVVGPDYTIVHWDRNMESLSGVLSEEALGRPCYEAVMGETEGGRPFCAHGCSVMHLAQEGRPVSSYEMRIRTRSGGRRWVSVSNLTVETEEGPYLVHLLRDAQGTHDTLEMARGLIMLSSKEDDPAPARKDVPALTPRQLEVLGLMAEGKSAREIGRELYLSQATVRNHIRALLQALGAHSQLEVLARARELGLL
;
A
#
# COMPACT_ATOMS: atom_id res chain seq x y z
N MET A 1 16.17 -16.90 26.94
CA MET A 1 15.85 -15.58 26.35
C MET A 1 16.11 -15.70 24.84
N ILE A 2 15.13 -15.42 23.98
CA ILE A 2 15.30 -15.45 22.53
C ILE A 2 15.66 -14.02 22.10
N GLU A 3 16.82 -13.83 21.48
CA GLU A 3 17.24 -12.56 20.89
C GLU A 3 16.95 -12.62 19.37
N ALA A 4 16.10 -11.74 18.87
CA ALA A 4 15.79 -11.63 17.45
C ALA A 4 16.61 -10.50 16.82
N ARG A 5 17.22 -10.77 15.64
CA ARG A 5 17.97 -9.78 14.86
C ARG A 5 17.44 -9.76 13.43
N THR A 6 17.37 -8.59 12.84
CA THR A 6 16.98 -8.39 11.45
C THR A 6 17.87 -7.32 10.81
N GLY A 7 18.00 -7.36 9.47
CA GLY A 7 18.62 -6.31 8.69
C GLY A 7 17.64 -5.18 8.32
N ASP A 8 16.34 -5.38 8.54
CA ASP A 8 15.32 -4.36 8.31
C ASP A 8 15.37 -3.30 9.42
N ALA A 9 14.91 -2.10 9.15
CA ALA A 9 14.72 -1.06 10.15
C ALA A 9 13.53 -1.41 11.05
N VAL A 10 13.67 -1.21 12.38
CA VAL A 10 12.65 -1.62 13.34
C VAL A 10 12.24 -0.47 14.23
N TYR A 11 10.93 -0.27 14.38
CA TYR A 11 10.38 0.48 15.49
C TYR A 11 9.18 -0.24 16.11
N VAL A 12 8.93 0.01 17.37
CA VAL A 12 7.83 -0.61 18.12
C VAL A 12 6.93 0.48 18.67
N VAL A 13 5.64 0.24 18.56
CA VAL A 13 4.56 1.15 18.98
C VAL A 13 3.71 0.47 20.04
N GLY A 14 3.48 1.15 21.15
CA GLY A 14 2.55 0.73 22.20
C GLY A 14 1.09 0.93 21.80
N PRO A 15 0.14 0.40 22.61
CA PRO A 15 -1.30 0.50 22.34
C PRO A 15 -1.83 1.94 22.32
N ASP A 16 -1.10 2.89 22.88
CA ASP A 16 -1.38 4.31 22.92
C ASP A 16 -0.74 5.10 21.76
N TYR A 17 -0.22 4.42 20.74
CA TYR A 17 0.52 4.97 19.60
C TYR A 17 1.92 5.49 19.92
N THR A 18 2.40 5.37 21.16
CA THR A 18 3.73 5.86 21.56
C THR A 18 4.83 4.93 21.04
N ILE A 19 5.89 5.51 20.46
CA ILE A 19 7.08 4.77 20.06
C ILE A 19 7.87 4.39 21.31
N VAL A 20 8.05 3.08 21.52
CA VAL A 20 8.81 2.52 22.67
C VAL A 20 10.16 1.94 22.26
N HIS A 21 10.38 1.73 20.97
CA HIS A 21 11.65 1.28 20.42
C HIS A 21 11.89 1.89 19.04
N TRP A 22 13.15 2.24 18.77
CA TRP A 22 13.62 2.80 17.50
C TRP A 22 15.06 2.40 17.30
N ASP A 23 15.35 1.56 16.33
CA ASP A 23 16.68 1.01 16.14
C ASP A 23 17.59 1.88 15.25
N ARG A 24 18.87 1.53 15.18
CA ARG A 24 19.86 2.24 14.35
C ARG A 24 19.55 2.17 12.85
N ASN A 25 18.93 1.09 12.38
CA ASN A 25 18.55 0.97 10.98
C ASN A 25 17.42 1.96 10.68
N MET A 26 16.50 2.18 11.63
CA MET A 26 15.45 3.18 11.49
C MET A 26 16.01 4.61 11.52
N GLU A 27 17.05 4.88 12.34
CA GLU A 27 17.77 6.16 12.30
C GLU A 27 18.41 6.39 10.90
N SER A 28 19.07 5.35 10.37
CA SER A 28 19.71 5.42 9.05
C SER A 28 18.70 5.60 7.91
N LEU A 29 17.54 4.95 8.01
CA LEU A 29 16.49 4.99 7.00
C LEU A 29 15.77 6.34 6.96
N SER A 30 15.40 6.86 8.13
CA SER A 30 14.58 8.07 8.28
C SER A 30 15.41 9.35 8.51
N GLY A 31 16.62 9.20 9.06
CA GLY A 31 17.45 10.29 9.55
C GLY A 31 17.00 10.87 10.90
N VAL A 32 15.94 10.30 11.52
CA VAL A 32 15.43 10.71 12.85
C VAL A 32 16.16 9.88 13.90
N LEU A 33 16.74 10.53 14.92
CA LEU A 33 17.44 9.86 16.00
C LEU A 33 16.46 9.19 16.97
N SER A 34 16.88 8.11 17.60
CA SER A 34 16.05 7.37 18.57
C SER A 34 15.58 8.27 19.72
N GLU A 35 16.45 9.15 20.23
CA GLU A 35 16.12 10.12 21.28
C GLU A 35 15.03 11.14 20.88
N GLU A 36 14.88 11.39 19.57
CA GLU A 36 13.86 12.29 19.03
C GLU A 36 12.54 11.55 18.75
N ALA A 37 12.59 10.24 18.53
CA ALA A 37 11.44 9.41 18.19
C ALA A 37 10.77 8.78 19.41
N LEU A 38 11.57 8.32 20.38
CA LEU A 38 11.06 7.66 21.59
C LEU A 38 10.11 8.55 22.37
N GLY A 39 9.02 7.98 22.86
CA GLY A 39 7.99 8.68 23.62
C GLY A 39 7.05 9.54 22.77
N ARG A 40 7.26 9.64 21.45
CA ARG A 40 6.37 10.40 20.56
C ARG A 40 5.33 9.49 19.90
N PRO A 41 4.18 10.06 19.50
CA PRO A 41 3.23 9.36 18.66
C PRO A 41 3.85 8.95 17.32
N CYS A 42 3.66 7.67 16.92
CA CYS A 42 4.26 7.13 15.70
C CYS A 42 3.85 7.89 14.44
N TYR A 43 2.62 8.40 14.37
CA TYR A 43 2.12 9.15 13.21
C TYR A 43 2.79 10.53 13.05
N GLU A 44 3.38 11.08 14.11
CA GLU A 44 4.15 12.33 14.05
C GLU A 44 5.62 12.11 13.70
N ALA A 45 6.19 10.97 14.09
CA ALA A 45 7.59 10.66 13.83
C ALA A 45 7.80 10.05 12.43
N VAL A 46 6.93 9.12 12.02
CA VAL A 46 7.05 8.39 10.76
C VAL A 46 6.43 9.16 9.60
N MET A 47 5.30 9.85 9.82
CA MET A 47 4.56 10.63 8.81
C MET A 47 4.36 9.86 7.51
N GLY A 48 3.86 8.60 7.61
CA GLY A 48 3.62 7.75 6.46
C GLY A 48 2.55 8.30 5.53
N GLU A 49 2.80 8.21 4.22
CA GLU A 49 1.89 8.66 3.16
C GLU A 49 1.69 7.57 2.12
N THR A 50 0.52 7.56 1.50
CA THR A 50 0.24 6.75 0.30
C THR A 50 0.97 7.32 -0.93
N GLU A 51 0.98 6.59 -2.05
CA GLU A 51 1.50 7.05 -3.34
C GLU A 51 0.89 8.41 -3.75
N GLY A 52 -0.41 8.60 -3.54
CA GLY A 52 -1.12 9.84 -3.84
C GLY A 52 -0.89 10.98 -2.83
N GLY A 53 0.03 10.83 -1.86
CA GLY A 53 0.37 11.86 -0.87
C GLY A 53 -0.67 12.04 0.25
N ARG A 54 -1.66 11.14 0.36
CA ARG A 54 -2.60 11.17 1.49
C ARG A 54 -1.91 10.58 2.73
N PRO A 55 -2.14 11.15 3.92
CA PRO A 55 -1.64 10.59 5.17
C PRO A 55 -2.08 9.13 5.32
N PHE A 56 -1.11 8.24 5.54
CA PHE A 56 -1.33 6.85 5.90
C PHE A 56 -1.28 6.68 7.42
N CYS A 57 -0.30 7.34 8.07
CA CYS A 57 -0.15 7.37 9.50
C CYS A 57 -1.00 8.50 10.10
N ALA A 58 -1.92 8.13 11.01
CA ALA A 58 -2.78 9.06 11.74
C ALA A 58 -3.19 8.43 13.08
N HIS A 59 -3.67 9.22 14.01
CA HIS A 59 -4.36 8.70 15.18
C HIS A 59 -5.58 7.88 14.73
N GLY A 60 -5.75 6.66 15.26
CA GLY A 60 -6.81 5.76 14.82
C GLY A 60 -6.54 5.07 13.48
N CYS A 61 -5.26 4.94 13.06
CA CYS A 61 -4.91 4.28 11.80
C CYS A 61 -5.41 2.82 11.76
N SER A 62 -5.67 2.33 10.56
CA SER A 62 -6.21 0.99 10.32
C SER A 62 -5.28 -0.14 10.82
N VAL A 63 -3.97 0.09 10.86
CA VAL A 63 -2.98 -0.88 11.32
C VAL A 63 -3.16 -1.16 12.82
N MET A 64 -3.20 -0.10 13.63
CA MET A 64 -3.42 -0.24 15.08
C MET A 64 -4.82 -0.78 15.38
N HIS A 65 -5.83 -0.35 14.64
CA HIS A 65 -7.21 -0.85 14.81
C HIS A 65 -7.29 -2.37 14.56
N LEU A 66 -6.65 -2.88 13.49
CA LEU A 66 -6.58 -4.31 13.22
C LEU A 66 -5.85 -5.07 14.33
N ALA A 67 -4.74 -4.53 14.85
CA ALA A 67 -4.01 -5.13 15.95
C ALA A 67 -4.86 -5.19 17.23
N GLN A 68 -5.57 -4.12 17.57
CA GLN A 68 -6.48 -4.07 18.72
C GLN A 68 -7.65 -5.07 18.59
N GLU A 69 -8.07 -5.39 17.37
CA GLU A 69 -9.07 -6.43 17.09
C GLU A 69 -8.47 -7.85 17.06
N GLY A 70 -7.18 -8.05 17.34
CA GLY A 70 -6.49 -9.33 17.24
C GLY A 70 -6.41 -9.87 15.80
N ARG A 71 -6.48 -9.02 14.80
CA ARG A 71 -6.47 -9.38 13.37
C ARG A 71 -5.09 -9.19 12.77
N PRO A 72 -4.66 -10.09 11.87
CA PRO A 72 -3.37 -9.98 11.23
C PRO A 72 -3.32 -8.73 10.34
N VAL A 73 -2.20 -8.02 10.41
CA VAL A 73 -1.89 -6.88 9.55
C VAL A 73 -1.04 -7.36 8.38
N SER A 74 -1.58 -7.27 7.17
CA SER A 74 -0.83 -7.59 5.94
C SER A 74 0.29 -6.57 5.70
N SER A 75 1.37 -7.00 5.04
CA SER A 75 2.42 -6.09 4.59
C SER A 75 1.88 -5.07 3.58
N TYR A 76 2.43 -3.87 3.60
CA TYR A 76 2.05 -2.77 2.72
C TYR A 76 3.26 -1.90 2.37
N GLU A 77 3.11 -1.04 1.38
CA GLU A 77 4.10 -0.03 1.04
C GLU A 77 3.57 1.36 1.34
N MET A 78 4.47 2.23 1.79
CA MET A 78 4.17 3.64 2.03
C MET A 78 5.41 4.48 1.83
N ARG A 79 5.24 5.79 1.74
CA ARG A 79 6.35 6.73 1.80
C ARG A 79 6.47 7.29 3.20
N ILE A 80 7.65 7.21 3.78
CA ILE A 80 7.96 7.88 5.04
C ILE A 80 8.64 9.22 4.77
N ARG A 81 8.46 10.17 5.67
CA ARG A 81 9.19 11.44 5.64
C ARG A 81 10.58 11.25 6.24
N THR A 82 11.60 11.75 5.55
CA THR A 82 12.96 11.79 6.09
C THR A 82 13.26 13.12 6.76
N ARG A 83 14.24 13.15 7.66
CA ARG A 83 14.69 14.37 8.35
C ARG A 83 15.12 15.47 7.35
N SER A 84 15.67 15.10 6.20
CA SER A 84 16.05 16.05 5.14
C SER A 84 14.85 16.69 4.42
N GLY A 85 13.62 16.32 4.78
CA GLY A 85 12.39 16.80 4.13
C GLY A 85 11.99 16.00 2.89
N GLY A 86 12.81 15.04 2.47
CA GLY A 86 12.48 14.11 1.39
C GLY A 86 11.45 13.07 1.79
N ARG A 87 11.07 12.25 0.82
CA ARG A 87 10.23 11.07 1.02
C ARG A 87 10.96 9.83 0.52
N ARG A 88 10.75 8.71 1.20
CA ARG A 88 11.37 7.43 0.85
C ARG A 88 10.33 6.32 0.87
N TRP A 89 10.30 5.53 -0.18
CA TRP A 89 9.48 4.34 -0.24
C TRP A 89 10.00 3.25 0.68
N VAL A 90 9.11 2.66 1.44
CA VAL A 90 9.40 1.53 2.33
C VAL A 90 8.32 0.45 2.19
N SER A 91 8.75 -0.80 2.23
CA SER A 91 7.87 -1.96 2.41
C SER A 91 7.82 -2.25 3.91
N VAL A 92 6.62 -2.36 4.46
CA VAL A 92 6.38 -2.54 5.89
C VAL A 92 5.75 -3.89 6.16
N SER A 93 6.38 -4.66 7.04
CA SER A 93 5.80 -5.86 7.63
C SER A 93 5.55 -5.61 9.11
N ASN A 94 4.51 -6.23 9.65
CA ASN A 94 4.08 -5.99 11.02
C ASN A 94 4.00 -7.29 11.81
N LEU A 95 4.44 -7.24 13.08
CA LEU A 95 4.19 -8.27 14.06
C LEU A 95 3.40 -7.65 15.21
N THR A 96 2.36 -8.33 15.66
CA THR A 96 1.62 -7.93 16.85
C THR A 96 2.10 -8.78 18.02
N VAL A 97 2.44 -8.15 19.12
CA VAL A 97 2.82 -8.79 20.38
C VAL A 97 1.77 -8.43 21.42
N GLU A 98 0.99 -9.43 21.85
CA GLU A 98 -0.01 -9.23 22.87
C GLU A 98 0.64 -9.12 24.26
N THR A 99 0.24 -8.13 25.03
CA THR A 99 0.68 -7.91 26.41
C THR A 99 -0.52 -7.60 27.31
N GLU A 100 -0.32 -7.55 28.64
CA GLU A 100 -1.36 -7.15 29.59
C GLU A 100 -1.84 -5.71 29.38
N GLU A 101 -1.01 -4.85 28.80
CA GLU A 101 -1.32 -3.43 28.51
C GLU A 101 -2.05 -3.27 27.17
N GLY A 102 -2.10 -4.32 26.35
CA GLY A 102 -2.65 -4.33 25.00
C GLY A 102 -1.62 -4.71 23.94
N PRO A 103 -1.98 -4.62 22.65
CA PRO A 103 -1.11 -5.03 21.55
C PRO A 103 0.00 -4.01 21.30
N TYR A 104 1.23 -4.49 21.27
CA TYR A 104 2.38 -3.76 20.74
C TYR A 104 2.61 -4.13 19.29
N LEU A 105 2.83 -3.13 18.44
CA LEU A 105 3.13 -3.32 17.02
C LEU A 105 4.62 -3.18 16.78
N VAL A 106 5.25 -4.26 16.30
CA VAL A 106 6.62 -4.24 15.79
C VAL A 106 6.54 -4.03 14.27
N HIS A 107 7.03 -2.89 13.82
CA HIS A 107 7.12 -2.55 12.41
C HIS A 107 8.52 -2.84 11.90
N LEU A 108 8.61 -3.64 10.83
CA LEU A 108 9.85 -3.92 10.11
C LEU A 108 9.77 -3.21 8.76
N LEU A 109 10.70 -2.30 8.51
CA LEU A 109 10.74 -1.48 7.31
C LEU A 109 11.95 -1.84 6.46
N ARG A 110 11.69 -2.15 5.20
CA ARG A 110 12.71 -2.34 4.17
C ARG A 110 12.69 -1.18 3.21
N ASP A 111 13.87 -0.63 2.87
CA ASP A 111 13.99 0.38 1.83
C ASP A 111 13.50 -0.20 0.49
N ALA A 112 12.51 0.42 -0.10
CA ALA A 112 11.93 0.05 -1.39
C ALA A 112 12.18 1.13 -2.48
N GLN A 113 12.95 2.19 -2.17
CA GLN A 113 13.16 3.32 -3.07
C GLN A 113 13.75 2.85 -4.41
N GLY A 114 14.79 2.01 -4.38
CA GLY A 114 15.42 1.53 -5.61
C GLY A 114 14.49 0.73 -6.52
N THR A 115 13.55 -0.01 -5.95
CA THR A 115 12.52 -0.74 -6.71
C THR A 115 11.55 0.23 -7.38
N HIS A 116 11.10 1.25 -6.65
CA HIS A 116 10.22 2.28 -7.20
C HIS A 116 10.90 3.11 -8.27
N ASP A 117 12.16 3.54 -8.05
CA ASP A 117 12.94 4.28 -9.04
C ASP A 117 13.12 3.48 -10.34
N THR A 118 13.38 2.17 -10.23
CA THR A 118 13.52 1.28 -11.39
C THR A 118 12.20 1.16 -12.15
N LEU A 119 11.09 1.02 -11.45
CA LEU A 119 9.76 0.96 -12.07
C LEU A 119 9.38 2.28 -12.75
N GLU A 120 9.68 3.41 -12.15
CA GLU A 120 9.46 4.73 -12.76
C GLU A 120 10.35 4.95 -14.00
N MET A 121 11.63 4.55 -13.95
CA MET A 121 12.51 4.55 -15.12
C MET A 121 11.95 3.67 -16.24
N ALA A 122 11.54 2.45 -15.93
CA ALA A 122 10.97 1.54 -16.92
C ALA A 122 9.69 2.11 -17.55
N ARG A 123 8.80 2.69 -16.74
CA ARG A 123 7.61 3.41 -17.24
C ARG A 123 7.98 4.58 -18.13
N GLY A 124 8.98 5.37 -17.75
CA GLY A 124 9.50 6.48 -18.54
C GLY A 124 10.07 6.04 -19.89
N LEU A 125 10.84 4.95 -19.92
CA LEU A 125 11.40 4.38 -21.15
C LEU A 125 10.29 3.85 -22.09
N ILE A 126 9.27 3.19 -21.55
CA ILE A 126 8.11 2.73 -22.32
C ILE A 126 7.38 3.94 -22.94
N MET A 127 7.19 5.01 -22.18
CA MET A 127 6.56 6.23 -22.70
C MET A 127 7.42 6.97 -23.75
N LEU A 128 8.75 6.89 -23.67
CA LEU A 128 9.64 7.48 -24.65
C LEU A 128 9.72 6.64 -25.94
N SER A 129 9.75 5.31 -25.81
CA SER A 129 9.74 4.41 -26.96
C SER A 129 8.42 4.41 -27.75
N SER A 130 7.31 4.82 -27.11
CA SER A 130 6.04 5.01 -27.80
C SER A 130 5.92 6.35 -28.55
N LYS A 131 6.97 7.19 -28.54
CA LYS A 131 6.97 8.49 -29.24
C LYS A 131 7.74 8.51 -30.59
N GLU A 132 8.47 7.44 -30.93
CA GLU A 132 9.30 7.45 -32.15
C GLU A 132 8.75 6.69 -33.35
N ASP A 133 7.62 5.99 -33.25
CA ASP A 133 6.97 5.39 -34.42
C ASP A 133 5.45 5.64 -34.35
N ASP A 134 5.00 6.78 -34.88
CA ASP A 134 3.61 6.99 -35.17
C ASP A 134 3.30 6.73 -36.65
N PRO A 135 2.73 5.59 -37.00
CA PRO A 135 1.64 5.55 -37.94
C PRO A 135 0.35 5.46 -37.15
N ALA A 136 -0.59 6.36 -37.43
CA ALA A 136 -1.95 6.53 -36.92
C ALA A 136 -2.47 5.50 -35.91
N PRO A 137 -3.14 5.92 -34.81
CA PRO A 137 -3.43 5.08 -33.66
C PRO A 137 -4.21 3.85 -34.09
N ALA A 138 -3.53 2.70 -34.16
CA ALA A 138 -4.22 1.43 -34.12
C ALA A 138 -5.10 1.47 -32.87
N ARG A 139 -6.42 1.38 -33.03
CA ARG A 139 -7.38 1.23 -31.94
C ARG A 139 -6.79 0.18 -31.00
N LYS A 140 -6.38 0.59 -29.78
CA LYS A 140 -6.08 -0.36 -28.71
C LYS A 140 -7.31 -1.24 -28.64
N ASP A 141 -7.17 -2.54 -28.87
CA ASP A 141 -8.26 -3.47 -28.69
C ASP A 141 -8.72 -3.37 -27.24
N VAL A 142 -9.72 -2.54 -27.01
CA VAL A 142 -10.36 -2.41 -25.70
C VAL A 142 -11.05 -3.74 -25.45
N PRO A 143 -10.65 -4.53 -24.45
CA PRO A 143 -11.28 -5.82 -24.22
C PRO A 143 -12.77 -5.61 -23.98
N ALA A 144 -13.60 -6.40 -24.64
CA ALA A 144 -15.04 -6.35 -24.49
C ALA A 144 -15.41 -6.83 -23.07
N LEU A 145 -15.56 -5.89 -22.14
CA LEU A 145 -16.07 -6.17 -20.80
C LEU A 145 -17.60 -6.27 -20.85
N THR A 146 -18.14 -7.23 -20.12
CA THR A 146 -19.59 -7.33 -19.96
C THR A 146 -20.12 -6.14 -19.15
N PRO A 147 -21.41 -5.75 -19.30
CA PRO A 147 -22.01 -4.68 -18.48
C PRO A 147 -21.79 -4.90 -16.98
N ARG A 148 -21.86 -6.16 -16.53
CA ARG A 148 -21.65 -6.52 -15.12
C ARG A 148 -20.22 -6.34 -14.66
N GLN A 149 -19.24 -6.60 -15.53
CA GLN A 149 -17.83 -6.33 -15.23
C GLN A 149 -17.56 -4.83 -15.16
N LEU A 150 -18.19 -4.01 -15.98
CA LEU A 150 -18.07 -2.55 -15.93
C LEU A 150 -18.66 -1.98 -14.63
N GLU A 151 -19.81 -2.48 -14.17
CA GLU A 151 -20.39 -2.09 -12.88
C GLU A 151 -19.45 -2.43 -11.72
N VAL A 152 -18.90 -3.66 -11.68
CA VAL A 152 -17.93 -4.08 -10.66
C VAL A 152 -16.67 -3.23 -10.72
N LEU A 153 -16.16 -2.93 -11.93
CA LEU A 153 -14.98 -2.09 -12.14
C LEU A 153 -15.19 -0.66 -11.62
N GLY A 154 -16.36 -0.06 -11.88
CA GLY A 154 -16.72 1.26 -11.37
C GLY A 154 -16.72 1.31 -9.84
N LEU A 155 -17.36 0.33 -9.19
CA LEU A 155 -17.39 0.25 -7.73
C LEU A 155 -16.02 -0.06 -7.10
N MET A 156 -15.16 -0.79 -7.80
CA MET A 156 -13.75 -0.95 -7.39
C MET A 156 -13.00 0.39 -7.47
N ALA A 157 -13.27 1.21 -8.48
CA ALA A 157 -12.65 2.54 -8.62
C ALA A 157 -13.09 3.51 -7.51
N GLU A 158 -14.28 3.32 -6.95
CA GLU A 158 -14.77 4.03 -5.76
C GLU A 158 -14.14 3.50 -4.45
N GLY A 159 -13.29 2.47 -4.51
CA GLY A 159 -12.61 1.90 -3.35
C GLY A 159 -13.46 0.90 -2.56
N LYS A 160 -14.59 0.43 -3.10
CA LYS A 160 -15.47 -0.51 -2.41
C LYS A 160 -14.85 -1.92 -2.36
N SER A 161 -14.99 -2.57 -1.22
CA SER A 161 -14.61 -3.97 -1.03
C SER A 161 -15.55 -4.92 -1.76
N ALA A 162 -15.12 -6.15 -2.04
CA ALA A 162 -15.96 -7.18 -2.67
C ALA A 162 -17.27 -7.46 -1.89
N ARG A 163 -17.29 -7.22 -0.58
CA ARG A 163 -18.49 -7.35 0.25
C ARG A 163 -19.47 -6.21 0.04
N GLU A 164 -18.98 -4.98 -0.06
CA GLU A 164 -19.79 -3.78 -0.33
C GLU A 164 -20.36 -3.82 -1.75
N ILE A 165 -19.53 -4.18 -2.73
CA ILE A 165 -19.95 -4.40 -4.12
C ILE A 165 -21.04 -5.48 -4.18
N GLY A 166 -20.88 -6.57 -3.43
CA GLY A 166 -21.88 -7.63 -3.38
C GLY A 166 -23.24 -7.15 -2.82
N ARG A 167 -23.22 -6.30 -1.79
CA ARG A 167 -24.46 -5.71 -1.24
C ARG A 167 -25.13 -4.78 -2.25
N GLU A 168 -24.36 -3.92 -2.90
CA GLU A 168 -24.89 -2.92 -3.83
C GLU A 168 -25.45 -3.55 -5.11
N LEU A 169 -24.77 -4.57 -5.60
CA LEU A 169 -25.16 -5.26 -6.82
C LEU A 169 -26.06 -6.48 -6.60
N TYR A 170 -26.48 -6.76 -5.36
CA TYR A 170 -27.26 -7.94 -4.96
C TYR A 170 -26.59 -9.27 -5.39
N LEU A 171 -25.26 -9.34 -5.21
CA LEU A 171 -24.46 -10.52 -5.53
C LEU A 171 -23.82 -11.12 -4.28
N SER A 172 -23.51 -12.43 -4.35
CA SER A 172 -22.65 -13.02 -3.34
C SER A 172 -21.23 -12.48 -3.45
N GLN A 173 -20.49 -12.42 -2.33
CA GLN A 173 -19.07 -12.01 -2.35
C GLN A 173 -18.24 -12.94 -3.24
N ALA A 174 -18.59 -14.23 -3.35
CA ALA A 174 -17.94 -15.18 -4.24
C ALA A 174 -18.14 -14.80 -5.70
N THR A 175 -19.36 -14.39 -6.09
CA THR A 175 -19.68 -13.92 -7.43
C THR A 175 -18.89 -12.66 -7.79
N VAL A 176 -18.79 -11.70 -6.87
CA VAL A 176 -17.98 -10.48 -7.06
C VAL A 176 -16.51 -10.83 -7.28
N ARG A 177 -15.94 -11.75 -6.47
CA ARG A 177 -14.55 -12.21 -6.66
C ARG A 177 -14.33 -12.86 -8.03
N ASN A 178 -15.33 -13.57 -8.55
CA ASN A 178 -15.25 -14.15 -9.90
C ASN A 178 -15.24 -13.05 -10.98
N HIS A 179 -16.04 -11.98 -10.83
CA HIS A 179 -15.99 -10.84 -11.74
C HIS A 179 -14.64 -10.12 -11.67
N ILE A 180 -14.09 -9.92 -10.46
CA ILE A 180 -12.75 -9.34 -10.28
C ILE A 180 -11.68 -10.21 -10.96
N ARG A 181 -11.75 -11.54 -10.81
CA ARG A 181 -10.81 -12.45 -11.49
C ARG A 181 -10.94 -12.35 -13.01
N ALA A 182 -12.16 -12.27 -13.54
CA ALA A 182 -12.38 -12.08 -14.97
C ALA A 182 -11.86 -10.71 -15.46
N LEU A 183 -11.96 -9.65 -14.68
CA LEU A 183 -11.36 -8.35 -14.99
C LEU A 183 -9.84 -8.42 -15.01
N LEU A 184 -9.21 -9.11 -14.05
CA LEU A 184 -7.77 -9.37 -14.05
C LEU A 184 -7.32 -10.03 -15.35
N GLN A 185 -8.02 -11.07 -15.78
CA GLN A 185 -7.73 -11.79 -17.02
C GLN A 185 -7.96 -10.93 -18.27
N ALA A 186 -9.11 -10.27 -18.35
CA ALA A 186 -9.48 -9.48 -19.52
C ALA A 186 -8.53 -8.29 -19.75
N LEU A 187 -8.06 -7.66 -18.67
CA LEU A 187 -7.15 -6.53 -18.72
C LEU A 187 -5.67 -6.95 -18.64
N GLY A 188 -5.37 -8.26 -18.55
CA GLY A 188 -4.00 -8.77 -18.42
C GLY A 188 -3.29 -8.29 -17.16
N ALA A 189 -4.03 -8.03 -16.09
CA ALA A 189 -3.53 -7.48 -14.84
C ALA A 189 -3.34 -8.58 -13.78
N HIS A 190 -2.40 -8.37 -12.86
CA HIS A 190 -2.08 -9.31 -11.79
C HIS A 190 -2.58 -8.85 -10.41
N SER A 191 -3.07 -7.61 -10.31
CA SER A 191 -3.63 -7.04 -9.08
C SER A 191 -4.84 -6.15 -9.37
N GLN A 192 -5.69 -5.92 -8.35
CA GLN A 192 -6.84 -5.02 -8.49
C GLN A 192 -6.41 -3.58 -8.79
N LEU A 193 -5.28 -3.15 -8.23
CA LEU A 193 -4.71 -1.83 -8.49
C LEU A 193 -4.29 -1.71 -9.95
N GLU A 194 -3.66 -2.73 -10.50
CA GLU A 194 -3.28 -2.78 -11.92
C GLU A 194 -4.50 -2.81 -12.85
N VAL A 195 -5.59 -3.49 -12.45
CA VAL A 195 -6.88 -3.42 -13.17
C VAL A 195 -7.35 -1.98 -13.29
N LEU A 196 -7.36 -1.22 -12.19
CA LEU A 196 -7.80 0.18 -12.18
C LEU A 196 -6.89 1.08 -13.02
N ALA A 197 -5.57 0.87 -12.96
CA ALA A 197 -4.61 1.62 -13.77
C ALA A 197 -4.85 1.38 -15.26
N ARG A 198 -4.92 0.12 -15.70
CA ARG A 198 -5.16 -0.26 -17.10
C ARG A 198 -6.55 0.17 -17.60
N ALA A 199 -7.56 0.08 -16.75
CA ALA A 199 -8.90 0.54 -17.09
C ALA A 199 -8.94 2.05 -17.39
N ARG A 200 -8.18 2.87 -16.63
CA ARG A 200 -8.03 4.30 -16.93
C ARG A 200 -7.26 4.57 -18.20
N GLU A 201 -6.17 3.83 -18.46
CA GLU A 201 -5.39 3.94 -19.70
C GLU A 201 -6.21 3.60 -20.96
N LEU A 202 -7.19 2.70 -20.81
CA LEU A 202 -8.10 2.27 -21.89
C LEU A 202 -9.37 3.10 -21.98
N GLY A 203 -9.57 4.10 -21.09
CA GLY A 203 -10.77 4.93 -21.07
C GLY A 203 -12.04 4.20 -20.63
N LEU A 204 -11.91 3.15 -19.81
CA LEU A 204 -13.02 2.38 -19.25
C LEU A 204 -13.50 2.94 -17.90
N LEU A 205 -12.73 3.88 -17.33
CA LEU A 205 -13.00 4.60 -16.07
C LEU A 205 -12.78 6.09 -16.26
#